data_cdc5bd9fbf6afde234a5c54ab0c8984a
#
_entry.id   cdc5bd9fbf6afde234a5c54ab0c8984a
#
_cell.length_a   1.000
_cell.length_b   1.000
_cell.length_c   1.000
_cell.angle_alpha   90.00
_cell.angle_beta   90.00
_cell.angle_gamma   90.00
#
_symmetry.space_group_name_H-M   'P 1'
#
loop_
_entity.id
_entity.type
_entity.pdbx_description
1 polymer ?
#
loop_
_entity_poly.entity_id
_entity_poly.type
_entity_poly.pdbx_seq_one_letter_code
_entity_poly.pdbx_strand_id
1 'polypeptide(L)'
;MNKTTIKSFVLIALLAMPNFIQAQTFKGISEELKANNTPEGWKKVDLPQLPEITEKNTFNIVDYGATTSADDNTKAIQKALDAVPATGGMVVVPAGTWRFGTTAEMTSKTEILSIKSKTVVHLCAGATLQLVEQSS
;
A
#
# COMPACT_ATOMS: atom_id res chain seq x y z
N MET A 1 -9.45 2.86 68.50
CA MET A 1 -10.11 3.11 67.18
C MET A 1 -9.15 3.87 66.33
N ASN A 2 -8.48 3.16 65.40
CA ASN A 2 -7.40 3.71 64.61
C ASN A 2 -7.93 4.26 63.26
N LYS A 3 -7.92 5.55 63.11
CA LYS A 3 -8.30 6.28 61.90
C LYS A 3 -7.19 6.39 60.86
N THR A 4 -6.11 5.62 60.99
CA THR A 4 -4.88 5.81 60.17
C THR A 4 -4.72 4.80 59.05
N THR A 5 -5.59 3.80 58.94
CA THR A 5 -5.38 2.68 58.00
C THR A 5 -6.10 2.84 56.65
N ILE A 6 -6.98 3.83 56.50
CA ILE A 6 -7.79 3.99 55.27
C ILE A 6 -7.11 4.90 54.24
N LYS A 7 -6.16 5.75 54.65
CA LYS A 7 -5.49 6.68 53.72
C LYS A 7 -4.38 6.05 52.86
N SER A 8 -3.88 4.87 53.28
CA SER A 8 -2.77 4.21 52.55
C SER A 8 -3.22 3.34 51.36
N PHE A 9 -4.48 2.90 51.37
CA PHE A 9 -4.99 2.01 50.30
C PHE A 9 -5.46 2.76 49.03
N VAL A 10 -5.82 4.03 49.18
CA VAL A 10 -6.30 4.83 48.03
C VAL A 10 -5.14 5.35 47.15
N LEU A 11 -3.93 5.48 47.73
CA LEU A 11 -2.78 6.03 47.02
C LEU A 11 -2.06 4.99 46.12
N ILE A 12 -2.22 3.69 46.40
CA ILE A 12 -1.58 2.61 45.63
C ILE A 12 -2.39 2.26 44.36
N ALA A 13 -3.69 2.51 44.38
CA ALA A 13 -4.54 2.25 43.21
C ALA A 13 -4.35 3.26 42.05
N LEU A 14 -3.77 4.43 42.31
CA LEU A 14 -3.60 5.49 41.30
C LEU A 14 -2.30 5.41 40.52
N LEU A 15 -1.33 4.60 40.94
CA LEU A 15 -0.01 4.47 40.34
C LEU A 15 0.15 3.23 39.40
N ALA A 16 -0.88 2.37 39.33
CA ALA A 16 -0.80 1.11 38.55
C ALA A 16 -1.49 1.13 37.17
N MET A 17 -1.99 2.27 36.68
CA MET A 17 -2.71 2.30 35.42
C MET A 17 -2.32 3.44 34.47
N PRO A 18 -1.06 3.54 33.96
CA PRO A 18 -0.76 4.49 32.90
C PRO A 18 -1.07 3.96 31.50
N ASN A 19 -1.35 2.66 31.31
CA ASN A 19 -1.47 2.09 29.96
C ASN A 19 -2.89 1.74 29.50
N PHE A 20 -3.91 1.92 30.33
CA PHE A 20 -5.28 1.56 29.96
C PHE A 20 -6.04 2.67 29.22
N ILE A 21 -5.60 3.92 29.36
CA ILE A 21 -6.30 5.08 28.80
C ILE A 21 -6.04 5.27 27.31
N GLN A 22 -4.88 4.82 26.78
CA GLN A 22 -4.54 5.04 25.38
C GLN A 22 -5.22 4.05 24.40
N ALA A 23 -5.55 2.83 24.85
CA ALA A 23 -6.20 1.85 23.98
C ALA A 23 -7.70 2.12 23.76
N GLN A 24 -8.37 2.80 24.70
CA GLN A 24 -9.81 3.10 24.58
C GLN A 24 -10.10 4.31 23.69
N THR A 25 -9.18 5.28 23.60
CA THR A 25 -9.39 6.50 22.80
C THR A 25 -9.42 6.19 21.30
N PHE A 26 -8.63 5.21 20.84
CA PHE A 26 -8.60 4.81 19.44
C PHE A 26 -9.84 4.04 18.99
N LYS A 27 -10.42 3.23 19.85
CA LYS A 27 -11.63 2.45 19.56
C LYS A 27 -12.87 3.33 19.47
N GLY A 28 -12.95 4.38 20.28
CA GLY A 28 -14.04 5.35 20.25
C GLY A 28 -14.09 6.16 18.97
N ILE A 29 -12.93 6.62 18.47
CA ILE A 29 -12.86 7.40 17.24
C ILE A 29 -13.25 6.55 16.02
N SER A 30 -12.87 5.27 15.97
CA SER A 30 -13.23 4.39 14.84
C SER A 30 -14.72 4.05 14.80
N GLU A 31 -15.39 3.94 15.93
CA GLU A 31 -16.84 3.70 16.00
C GLU A 31 -17.64 4.97 15.71
N GLU A 32 -17.16 6.12 16.17
CA GLU A 32 -17.80 7.43 15.90
C GLU A 32 -17.68 7.83 14.43
N LEU A 33 -16.55 7.54 13.77
CA LEU A 33 -16.36 7.73 12.34
C LEU A 33 -17.25 6.78 11.51
N LYS A 34 -17.54 5.58 12.00
CA LYS A 34 -18.48 4.66 11.35
C LYS A 34 -19.93 5.06 11.52
N ALA A 35 -20.28 5.67 12.67
CA ALA A 35 -21.66 6.00 12.97
C ALA A 35 -22.18 7.27 12.29
N ASN A 36 -21.30 8.23 11.95
CA ASN A 36 -21.74 9.60 11.65
C ASN A 36 -21.45 10.12 10.24
N ASN A 37 -21.01 9.30 9.29
CA ASN A 37 -20.50 9.84 8.02
C ASN A 37 -21.13 9.32 6.75
N THR A 38 -22.40 8.97 6.77
CA THR A 38 -23.12 8.81 5.51
C THR A 38 -24.08 10.00 5.37
N PRO A 39 -23.76 11.04 4.57
CA PRO A 39 -24.70 12.10 4.29
C PRO A 39 -26.01 11.53 3.73
N GLU A 40 -27.13 12.13 4.09
CA GLU A 40 -28.45 11.71 3.62
C GLU A 40 -28.46 11.69 2.07
N GLY A 41 -28.80 10.53 1.48
CA GLY A 41 -28.79 10.34 0.03
C GLY A 41 -27.57 9.60 -0.53
N TRP A 42 -26.55 9.33 0.26
CA TRP A 42 -25.41 8.51 -0.20
C TRP A 42 -25.75 7.03 -0.12
N LYS A 43 -25.61 6.35 -1.26
CA LYS A 43 -25.75 4.89 -1.31
C LYS A 43 -24.42 4.26 -0.94
N LYS A 44 -24.45 3.23 -0.08
CA LYS A 44 -23.28 2.41 0.18
C LYS A 44 -22.84 1.76 -1.14
N VAL A 45 -21.61 2.08 -1.56
CA VAL A 45 -21.00 1.44 -2.73
C VAL A 45 -20.22 0.23 -2.23
N ASP A 46 -20.56 -0.96 -2.75
CA ASP A 46 -19.73 -2.13 -2.53
C ASP A 46 -18.45 -1.99 -3.36
N LEU A 47 -17.35 -1.69 -2.67
CA LEU A 47 -16.05 -1.61 -3.30
C LEU A 47 -15.59 -3.02 -3.69
N PRO A 48 -15.00 -3.18 -4.90
CA PRO A 48 -14.38 -4.44 -5.28
C PRO A 48 -13.35 -4.85 -4.22
N GLN A 49 -13.40 -6.10 -3.81
CA GLN A 49 -12.40 -6.64 -2.90
C GLN A 49 -11.02 -6.58 -3.58
N LEU A 50 -10.04 -6.01 -2.89
CA LEU A 50 -8.64 -6.08 -3.33
C LEU A 50 -8.19 -7.54 -3.36
N PRO A 51 -7.35 -7.94 -4.32
CA PRO A 51 -6.82 -9.29 -4.34
C PRO A 51 -6.03 -9.57 -3.04
N GLU A 52 -6.17 -10.78 -2.52
CA GLU A 52 -5.32 -11.23 -1.43
C GLU A 52 -3.89 -11.38 -1.96
N ILE A 53 -2.97 -10.60 -1.40
CA ILE A 53 -1.57 -10.61 -1.81
C ILE A 53 -0.80 -11.65 -0.99
N THR A 54 -0.19 -12.59 -1.68
CA THR A 54 0.64 -13.65 -1.14
C THR A 54 1.96 -13.70 -1.89
N GLU A 55 2.94 -14.45 -1.40
CA GLU A 55 4.20 -14.65 -2.13
C GLU A 55 3.99 -15.29 -3.51
N LYS A 56 2.95 -16.13 -3.66
CA LYS A 56 2.64 -16.84 -4.92
C LYS A 56 2.10 -15.93 -6.02
N ASN A 57 1.50 -14.79 -5.67
CA ASN A 57 0.98 -13.81 -6.63
C ASN A 57 1.70 -12.46 -6.54
N THR A 58 2.95 -12.49 -6.06
CA THR A 58 3.86 -11.35 -6.01
C THR A 58 4.97 -11.53 -7.04
N PHE A 59 5.15 -10.55 -7.92
CA PHE A 59 6.04 -10.60 -9.07
C PHE A 59 7.02 -9.43 -9.01
N ASN A 60 8.32 -9.72 -8.83
CA ASN A 60 9.35 -8.68 -8.81
C ASN A 60 9.83 -8.40 -10.24
N ILE A 61 9.89 -7.13 -10.67
CA ILE A 61 10.34 -6.77 -12.02
C ILE A 61 11.76 -7.27 -12.34
N VAL A 62 12.62 -7.42 -11.34
CA VAL A 62 13.98 -7.94 -11.51
C VAL A 62 13.97 -9.38 -12.02
N ASP A 63 13.04 -10.21 -11.56
CA ASP A 63 12.91 -11.61 -11.98
C ASP A 63 12.51 -11.73 -13.46
N TYR A 64 11.99 -10.65 -14.04
CA TYR A 64 11.61 -10.55 -15.44
C TYR A 64 12.64 -9.82 -16.31
N GLY A 65 13.81 -9.54 -15.75
CA GLY A 65 14.96 -8.99 -16.44
C GLY A 65 15.10 -7.46 -16.36
N ALA A 66 14.37 -6.79 -15.45
CA ALA A 66 14.59 -5.37 -15.19
C ALA A 66 15.92 -5.15 -14.47
N THR A 67 16.69 -4.14 -14.88
CA THR A 67 17.93 -3.73 -14.23
C THR A 67 18.00 -2.21 -14.13
N THR A 68 18.61 -1.71 -13.07
CA THR A 68 18.81 -0.26 -12.87
C THR A 68 19.81 0.35 -13.85
N SER A 69 20.65 -0.48 -14.48
CA SER A 69 21.61 -0.07 -15.50
C SER A 69 21.05 -0.09 -16.93
N ALA A 70 19.86 -0.64 -17.13
CA ALA A 70 19.24 -0.65 -18.46
C ALA A 70 18.71 0.74 -18.82
N ASP A 71 18.86 1.11 -20.07
CA ASP A 71 18.28 2.35 -20.60
C ASP A 71 16.76 2.26 -20.73
N ASP A 72 16.23 1.05 -20.86
CA ASP A 72 14.79 0.80 -20.96
C ASP A 72 14.38 -0.54 -20.36
N ASN A 73 13.50 -0.50 -19.38
CA ASN A 73 12.92 -1.65 -18.72
C ASN A 73 11.46 -1.93 -19.13
N THR A 74 10.92 -1.24 -20.12
CA THR A 74 9.50 -1.35 -20.51
C THR A 74 9.07 -2.80 -20.71
N LYS A 75 9.86 -3.58 -21.46
CA LYS A 75 9.54 -4.98 -21.75
C LYS A 75 9.59 -5.87 -20.50
N ALA A 76 10.54 -5.62 -19.59
CA ALA A 76 10.68 -6.38 -18.36
C ALA A 76 9.53 -6.07 -17.39
N ILE A 77 9.17 -4.80 -17.24
CA ILE A 77 8.04 -4.35 -16.43
C ILE A 77 6.74 -4.92 -17.00
N GLN A 78 6.53 -4.85 -18.33
CA GLN A 78 5.33 -5.40 -18.97
C GLN A 78 5.21 -6.91 -18.77
N LYS A 79 6.30 -7.67 -18.88
CA LYS A 79 6.30 -9.11 -18.59
C LYS A 79 5.87 -9.42 -17.15
N ALA A 80 6.35 -8.64 -16.17
CA ALA A 80 5.93 -8.80 -14.79
C ALA A 80 4.43 -8.51 -14.61
N LEU A 81 3.92 -7.46 -15.27
CA LEU A 81 2.48 -7.13 -15.27
C LEU A 81 1.64 -8.22 -15.96
N ASP A 82 2.16 -8.79 -17.05
CA ASP A 82 1.47 -9.87 -17.78
C ASP A 82 1.43 -11.19 -17.01
N ALA A 83 2.41 -11.43 -16.14
CA ALA A 83 2.46 -12.61 -15.29
C ALA A 83 1.38 -12.61 -14.19
N VAL A 84 0.81 -11.45 -13.86
CA VAL A 84 -0.26 -11.37 -12.88
C VAL A 84 -1.49 -12.14 -13.37
N PRO A 85 -1.99 -13.12 -12.60
CA PRO A 85 -3.14 -13.92 -12.97
C PRO A 85 -4.44 -13.10 -12.91
N ALA A 86 -5.51 -13.60 -13.56
CA ALA A 86 -6.82 -12.94 -13.55
C ALA A 86 -7.46 -12.83 -12.15
N THR A 87 -7.01 -13.66 -11.20
CA THR A 87 -7.42 -13.59 -9.79
C THR A 87 -6.82 -12.38 -9.07
N GLY A 88 -5.78 -11.78 -9.65
CA GLY A 88 -5.07 -10.63 -9.13
C GLY A 88 -3.73 -10.95 -8.50
N GLY A 89 -2.94 -9.91 -8.26
CA GLY A 89 -1.62 -10.04 -7.68
C GLY A 89 -0.91 -8.69 -7.56
N MET A 90 0.35 -8.75 -7.14
CA MET A 90 1.17 -7.57 -6.91
C MET A 90 2.45 -7.63 -7.75
N VAL A 91 2.75 -6.54 -8.45
CA VAL A 91 4.05 -6.32 -9.09
C VAL A 91 4.87 -5.41 -8.18
N VAL A 92 6.07 -5.84 -7.82
CA VAL A 92 6.98 -5.12 -6.93
C VAL A 92 8.08 -4.46 -7.74
N VAL A 93 8.26 -3.16 -7.50
CA VAL A 93 9.38 -2.36 -8.02
C VAL A 93 10.33 -2.09 -6.86
N PRO A 94 11.51 -2.72 -6.81
CA PRO A 94 12.49 -2.52 -5.73
C PRO A 94 13.09 -1.11 -5.73
N ALA A 95 13.83 -0.78 -4.66
CA ALA A 95 14.59 0.46 -4.59
C ALA A 95 15.55 0.58 -5.77
N GLY A 96 15.68 1.79 -6.32
CA GLY A 96 16.50 2.10 -7.48
C GLY A 96 15.77 2.94 -8.52
N THR A 97 16.48 3.39 -9.55
CA THR A 97 15.91 4.13 -10.67
C THR A 97 15.69 3.19 -11.85
N TRP A 98 14.45 3.05 -12.26
CA TRP A 98 14.00 2.16 -13.33
C TRP A 98 13.53 3.00 -14.51
N ARG A 99 14.34 3.05 -15.56
CA ARG A 99 14.01 3.77 -16.79
C ARG A 99 13.05 2.94 -17.64
N PHE A 100 12.05 3.56 -18.24
CA PHE A 100 11.07 2.90 -19.08
C PHE A 100 10.51 3.86 -20.15
N GLY A 101 9.90 3.31 -21.21
CA GLY A 101 9.26 4.09 -22.25
C GLY A 101 10.24 4.64 -23.28
N THR A 102 10.73 3.79 -24.20
CA THR A 102 11.54 4.27 -25.32
C THR A 102 10.74 5.15 -26.27
N THR A 103 11.45 6.05 -26.96
CA THR A 103 10.89 6.92 -28.00
C THR A 103 10.04 6.17 -29.05
N ALA A 104 10.49 4.99 -29.49
CA ALA A 104 9.78 4.17 -30.45
C ALA A 104 8.46 3.60 -29.91
N GLU A 105 8.43 3.25 -28.61
CA GLU A 105 7.21 2.76 -27.96
C GLU A 105 6.21 3.90 -27.73
N MET A 106 6.67 5.10 -27.41
CA MET A 106 5.83 6.28 -27.22
C MET A 106 5.21 6.81 -28.52
N THR A 107 5.91 6.68 -29.66
CA THR A 107 5.40 7.14 -30.95
C THR A 107 4.43 6.18 -31.60
N SER A 108 4.51 4.88 -31.30
CA SER A 108 3.70 3.84 -31.97
C SER A 108 2.51 3.34 -31.15
N LYS A 109 2.47 3.61 -29.86
CA LYS A 109 1.42 3.11 -28.95
C LYS A 109 0.79 4.23 -28.14
N THR A 110 -0.52 4.14 -27.93
CA THR A 110 -1.25 5.01 -27.01
C THR A 110 -0.91 4.68 -25.55
N GLU A 111 -0.43 3.48 -25.29
CA GLU A 111 -0.08 2.98 -23.94
C GLU A 111 1.34 2.42 -23.93
N ILE A 112 2.15 2.83 -22.96
CA ILE A 112 3.51 2.34 -22.76
C ILE A 112 3.49 1.04 -21.94
N LEU A 113 2.66 1.01 -20.89
CA LEU A 113 2.45 -0.14 -20.02
C LEU A 113 0.96 -0.41 -19.89
N SER A 114 0.57 -1.67 -20.01
CA SER A 114 -0.80 -2.12 -19.82
C SER A 114 -0.93 -2.85 -18.49
N ILE A 115 -1.83 -2.35 -17.64
CA ILE A 115 -2.06 -2.91 -16.30
C ILE A 115 -3.43 -3.58 -16.29
N LYS A 116 -3.46 -4.87 -15.96
CA LYS A 116 -4.70 -5.65 -15.86
C LYS A 116 -5.49 -5.27 -14.60
N SER A 117 -6.78 -5.54 -14.62
CA SER A 117 -7.64 -5.44 -13.43
C SER A 117 -7.10 -6.29 -12.28
N LYS A 118 -7.32 -5.85 -11.04
CA LYS A 118 -6.87 -6.52 -9.81
C LYS A 118 -5.34 -6.62 -9.67
N THR A 119 -4.59 -5.79 -10.40
CA THR A 119 -3.13 -5.70 -10.25
C THR A 119 -2.78 -4.55 -9.30
N VAL A 120 -1.97 -4.84 -8.30
CA VAL A 120 -1.35 -3.86 -7.41
C VAL A 120 0.07 -3.62 -7.89
N VAL A 121 0.45 -2.36 -8.13
CA VAL A 121 1.84 -1.99 -8.40
C VAL A 121 2.40 -1.35 -7.14
N HIS A 122 3.38 -2.02 -6.52
CA HIS A 122 4.01 -1.60 -5.29
C HIS A 122 5.43 -1.09 -5.54
N LEU A 123 5.64 0.19 -5.32
CA LEU A 123 6.97 0.80 -5.34
C LEU A 123 7.54 0.75 -3.93
N CYS A 124 8.67 0.04 -3.76
CA CYS A 124 9.38 0.02 -2.49
C CYS A 124 9.97 1.39 -2.15
N ALA A 125 10.27 1.63 -0.89
CA ALA A 125 10.95 2.85 -0.48
C ALA A 125 12.26 3.03 -1.27
N GLY A 126 12.46 4.20 -1.87
CA GLY A 126 13.61 4.49 -2.74
C GLY A 126 13.48 3.99 -4.18
N ALA A 127 12.34 3.46 -4.59
CA ALA A 127 12.06 3.15 -5.99
C ALA A 127 11.63 4.40 -6.75
N THR A 128 12.17 4.58 -7.95
CA THR A 128 11.81 5.63 -8.90
C THR A 128 11.55 5.01 -10.26
N LEU A 129 10.36 5.24 -10.82
CA LEU A 129 10.07 4.96 -12.21
C LEU A 129 10.33 6.22 -13.03
N GLN A 130 11.31 6.17 -13.91
CA GLN A 130 11.72 7.30 -14.73
C GLN A 130 11.34 7.05 -16.19
N LEU A 131 10.49 7.92 -16.74
CA LEU A 131 10.20 7.92 -18.15
C LEU A 131 11.45 8.38 -18.93
N VAL A 132 11.79 7.68 -20.00
CA VAL A 132 12.91 8.07 -20.88
C VAL A 132 12.48 9.28 -21.70
N GLU A 133 13.21 10.38 -21.56
CA GLU A 133 12.96 11.60 -22.31
C GLU A 133 13.35 11.41 -23.79
N GLN A 134 12.50 11.92 -24.67
CA GLN A 134 12.80 12.03 -26.09
C GLN A 134 13.81 13.15 -26.29
N SER A 135 15.04 12.83 -26.66
CA SER A 135 15.97 13.86 -27.14
C SER A 135 15.46 14.38 -28.50
N SER A 136 15.13 15.66 -28.53
CA SER A 136 14.75 16.39 -29.75
C SER A 136 15.93 16.52 -30.68
#